data_653cb03fba71c957f39d2a4ce8cd1eb7
#
_entry.id   653cb03fba71c957f39d2a4ce8cd1eb7
#
_cell.length_a   1.000
_cell.length_b   1.000
_cell.length_c   1.000
_cell.angle_alpha   90.00
_cell.angle_beta   90.00
_cell.angle_gamma   90.00
#
_symmetry.space_group_name_H-M   'P 1'
#
loop_
_entity.id
_entity.type
_entity.pdbx_description
1 polymer ?
#
loop_
_entity_poly.entity_id
_entity_poly.type
_entity_poly.pdbx_seq_one_letter_code
_entity_poly.pdbx_strand_id
1 'polypeptide(L)'
;LDTWFSSGLWPFSTMGFPNSETDDFKKFYPTSVLVTGFDIIFFWVARMITMGLEFTGKAPFSKVYIHGLIRDEKGQKMSKSKGNTIDPVQIIDKYGCDALRFTMTSLCTYGGQDIKVSDERFEYGRNFANKLWNASRFVLMNLDGVDNKPIDREKLTLVDKWILNQLNETAKTVNQYMKEYRIGEIAHCF
;
A
#
# COMPACT_ATOMS: atom_id res chain seq x y z
N LEU A 1 15.05 0.42 -30.42
CA LEU A 1 13.64 0.60 -30.06
C LEU A 1 13.53 1.57 -28.89
N ASP A 2 12.43 2.29 -28.80
CA ASP A 2 12.15 3.24 -27.73
C ASP A 2 11.98 2.54 -26.39
N THR A 3 12.35 3.23 -25.31
CA THR A 3 12.15 2.78 -23.92
C THR A 3 10.68 2.44 -23.63
N TRP A 4 9.73 3.19 -24.18
CA TRP A 4 8.31 2.88 -24.03
C TRP A 4 7.89 1.56 -24.68
N PHE A 5 8.58 1.12 -25.73
CA PHE A 5 8.32 -0.19 -26.32
C PHE A 5 8.69 -1.31 -25.34
N SER A 6 9.91 -1.30 -24.83
CA SER A 6 10.37 -2.31 -23.86
C SER A 6 9.55 -2.26 -22.55
N SER A 7 9.18 -1.06 -22.09
CA SER A 7 8.31 -0.91 -20.91
C SER A 7 6.91 -1.46 -21.13
N GLY A 8 6.39 -1.41 -22.36
CA GLY A 8 5.10 -2.00 -22.73
C GLY A 8 5.08 -3.53 -22.72
N LEU A 9 6.26 -4.15 -22.88
CA LEU A 9 6.40 -5.61 -22.82
C LEU A 9 6.53 -6.16 -21.39
N TRP A 10 6.78 -5.30 -20.41
CA TRP A 10 7.15 -5.66 -19.05
C TRP A 10 6.26 -6.72 -18.38
N PRO A 11 4.91 -6.69 -18.46
CA PRO A 11 4.06 -7.67 -17.77
C PRO A 11 4.26 -9.12 -18.16
N PHE A 12 4.85 -9.39 -19.35
CA PHE A 12 5.03 -10.74 -19.85
C PHE A 12 6.48 -11.06 -20.21
N SER A 13 7.29 -10.08 -20.61
CA SER A 13 8.70 -10.32 -20.96
C SER A 13 9.53 -10.75 -19.74
N THR A 14 9.25 -10.21 -18.55
CA THR A 14 9.94 -10.58 -17.31
C THR A 14 9.61 -11.98 -16.81
N MET A 15 8.54 -12.59 -17.35
CA MET A 15 8.09 -13.94 -16.98
C MET A 15 8.50 -15.01 -18.01
N GLY A 16 9.41 -14.64 -18.92
CA GLY A 16 10.01 -15.57 -19.87
C GLY A 16 9.45 -15.55 -21.28
N PHE A 17 8.41 -14.72 -21.56
CA PHE A 17 7.90 -14.58 -22.93
C PHE A 17 9.04 -14.20 -23.91
N PRO A 18 9.14 -14.80 -25.12
CA PRO A 18 8.09 -15.53 -25.83
C PRO A 18 7.92 -17.01 -25.44
N ASN A 19 8.72 -17.56 -24.52
CA ASN A 19 8.46 -18.90 -24.00
C ASN A 19 7.32 -18.86 -22.97
N SER A 20 6.10 -19.13 -23.40
CA SER A 20 4.92 -19.16 -22.53
C SER A 20 4.84 -20.41 -21.63
N GLU A 21 5.79 -21.36 -21.78
CA GLU A 21 5.81 -22.60 -21.00
C GLU A 21 6.56 -22.47 -19.66
N THR A 22 7.18 -21.32 -19.39
CA THR A 22 7.83 -21.08 -18.10
C THR A 22 6.84 -21.14 -16.95
N ASP A 23 7.26 -21.60 -15.78
CA ASP A 23 6.42 -21.69 -14.58
C ASP A 23 5.93 -20.31 -14.14
N ASP A 24 6.79 -19.30 -14.24
CA ASP A 24 6.44 -17.91 -13.89
C ASP A 24 5.35 -17.37 -14.81
N PHE A 25 5.44 -17.57 -16.12
CA PHE A 25 4.44 -17.11 -17.05
C PHE A 25 3.09 -17.80 -16.79
N LYS A 26 3.08 -19.13 -16.62
CA LYS A 26 1.86 -19.88 -16.33
C LYS A 26 1.19 -19.48 -15.01
N LYS A 27 1.98 -19.15 -14.01
CA LYS A 27 1.50 -18.85 -12.67
C LYS A 27 1.08 -17.38 -12.48
N PHE A 28 1.83 -16.44 -13.07
CA PHE A 28 1.69 -15.03 -12.76
C PHE A 28 1.14 -14.19 -13.90
N TYR A 29 1.04 -14.70 -15.13
CA TYR A 29 0.45 -13.99 -16.24
C TYR A 29 -0.93 -14.55 -16.60
N PRO A 30 -2.00 -13.71 -16.70
CA PRO A 30 -2.07 -12.27 -16.41
C PRO A 30 -1.91 -11.95 -14.93
N THR A 31 -1.36 -10.77 -14.61
CA THR A 31 -1.20 -10.31 -13.23
C THR A 31 -2.52 -9.80 -12.64
N SER A 32 -2.63 -9.75 -11.31
CA SER A 32 -3.88 -9.35 -10.66
C SER A 32 -4.08 -7.84 -10.66
N VAL A 33 -3.05 -7.08 -10.34
CA VAL A 33 -3.14 -5.62 -10.16
C VAL A 33 -1.89 -4.95 -10.72
N LEU A 34 -2.08 -3.91 -11.51
CA LEU A 34 -1.03 -2.95 -11.87
C LEU A 34 -1.21 -1.69 -11.01
N VAL A 35 -0.12 -1.23 -10.39
CA VAL A 35 -0.08 0.03 -9.63
C VAL A 35 0.64 1.08 -10.45
N THR A 36 0.02 2.25 -10.65
CA THR A 36 0.57 3.31 -11.51
C THR A 36 0.14 4.70 -11.07
N GLY A 37 0.92 5.72 -11.44
CA GLY A 37 0.47 7.10 -11.42
C GLY A 37 -0.51 7.39 -12.58
N PHE A 38 -1.35 8.39 -12.41
CA PHE A 38 -2.31 8.78 -13.45
C PHE A 38 -1.63 9.37 -14.69
N ASP A 39 -0.46 9.96 -14.54
CA ASP A 39 0.27 10.67 -15.59
C ASP A 39 0.85 9.77 -16.68
N ILE A 40 1.02 8.48 -16.41
CA ILE A 40 1.54 7.50 -17.37
C ILE A 40 0.51 6.44 -17.81
N ILE A 41 -0.77 6.66 -17.54
CA ILE A 41 -1.83 5.74 -17.98
C ILE A 41 -1.77 5.55 -19.49
N PHE A 42 -1.72 6.63 -20.24
CA PHE A 42 -1.70 6.56 -21.70
C PHE A 42 -0.37 6.04 -22.25
N PHE A 43 0.75 6.53 -21.70
CA PHE A 43 2.07 6.19 -22.23
C PHE A 43 2.55 4.80 -21.85
N TRP A 44 2.10 4.28 -20.74
CA TRP A 44 2.56 2.99 -20.21
C TRP A 44 1.46 1.94 -20.11
N VAL A 45 0.37 2.23 -19.40
CA VAL A 45 -0.69 1.25 -19.16
C VAL A 45 -1.39 0.83 -20.45
N ALA A 46 -1.79 1.79 -21.28
CA ALA A 46 -2.43 1.52 -22.57
C ALA A 46 -1.52 0.70 -23.50
N ARG A 47 -0.21 0.99 -23.51
CA ARG A 47 0.77 0.22 -24.29
C ARG A 47 0.91 -1.20 -23.79
N MET A 48 0.98 -1.42 -22.47
CA MET A 48 1.01 -2.77 -21.91
C MET A 48 -0.24 -3.57 -22.30
N ILE A 49 -1.42 -2.95 -22.25
CA ILE A 49 -2.68 -3.60 -22.64
C ILE A 49 -2.64 -3.98 -24.12
N THR A 50 -2.29 -3.03 -25.02
CA THR A 50 -2.23 -3.26 -26.46
C THR A 50 -1.25 -4.37 -26.79
N MET A 51 -0.02 -4.31 -26.25
CA MET A 51 1.02 -5.30 -26.50
C MET A 51 0.68 -6.65 -25.89
N GLY A 52 0.09 -6.67 -24.69
CA GLY A 52 -0.37 -7.90 -24.06
C GLY A 52 -1.41 -8.63 -24.90
N LEU A 53 -2.41 -7.90 -25.39
CA LEU A 53 -3.44 -8.45 -26.27
C LEU A 53 -2.85 -8.96 -27.60
N GLU A 54 -1.96 -8.17 -28.21
CA GLU A 54 -1.34 -8.54 -29.51
C GLU A 54 -0.45 -9.78 -29.38
N PHE A 55 0.44 -9.82 -28.40
CA PHE A 55 1.45 -10.87 -28.32
C PHE A 55 0.99 -12.12 -27.58
N THR A 56 0.08 -11.99 -26.61
CA THR A 56 -0.35 -13.12 -25.75
C THR A 56 -1.82 -13.49 -25.90
N GLY A 57 -2.62 -12.66 -26.59
CA GLY A 57 -4.07 -12.84 -26.72
C GLY A 57 -4.85 -12.54 -25.40
N LYS A 58 -4.18 -12.04 -24.37
CA LYS A 58 -4.79 -11.80 -23.04
C LYS A 58 -4.47 -10.41 -22.54
N ALA A 59 -5.43 -9.78 -21.84
CA ALA A 59 -5.16 -8.54 -21.09
C ALA A 59 -4.12 -8.84 -19.99
N PRO A 60 -3.07 -8.00 -19.84
CA PRO A 60 -1.94 -8.31 -18.96
C PRO A 60 -2.26 -8.24 -17.47
N PHE A 61 -3.33 -7.57 -17.09
CA PHE A 61 -3.80 -7.42 -15.69
C PHE A 61 -5.30 -7.19 -15.65
N SER A 62 -5.93 -7.55 -14.53
CA SER A 62 -7.37 -7.43 -14.35
C SER A 62 -7.80 -6.10 -13.74
N LYS A 63 -6.89 -5.43 -13.02
CA LYS A 63 -7.16 -4.17 -12.31
C LYS A 63 -5.99 -3.21 -12.46
N VAL A 64 -6.31 -1.92 -12.49
CA VAL A 64 -5.32 -0.84 -12.46
C VAL A 64 -5.60 0.02 -11.22
N TYR A 65 -4.66 0.00 -10.27
CA TYR A 65 -4.71 0.87 -9.11
C TYR A 65 -3.95 2.16 -9.41
N ILE A 66 -4.69 3.27 -9.45
CA ILE A 66 -4.14 4.58 -9.79
C ILE A 66 -3.89 5.35 -8.50
N HIS A 67 -2.62 5.68 -8.23
CA HIS A 67 -2.24 6.50 -7.10
C HIS A 67 -1.97 7.95 -7.51
N GLY A 68 -2.08 8.87 -6.54
CA GLY A 68 -1.72 10.27 -6.73
C GLY A 68 -0.20 10.48 -6.80
N LEU A 69 0.21 11.67 -7.26
CA LEU A 69 1.60 12.08 -7.24
C LEU A 69 1.94 12.80 -5.93
N ILE A 70 3.18 12.64 -5.49
CA ILE A 70 3.67 13.34 -4.30
C ILE A 70 3.97 14.78 -4.66
N ARG A 71 3.47 15.71 -3.82
CA ARG A 71 3.70 17.16 -3.93
C ARG A 71 4.32 17.69 -2.65
N ASP A 72 4.99 18.83 -2.77
CA ASP A 72 5.50 19.54 -1.61
C ASP A 72 4.35 20.13 -0.75
N GLU A 73 4.68 20.74 0.39
CA GLU A 73 3.71 21.37 1.30
C GLU A 73 2.84 22.43 0.62
N LYS A 74 3.39 23.13 -0.39
CA LYS A 74 2.69 24.15 -1.18
C LYS A 74 1.83 23.55 -2.30
N GLY A 75 1.83 22.23 -2.45
CA GLY A 75 1.12 21.52 -3.51
C GLY A 75 1.80 21.60 -4.86
N GLN A 76 3.08 21.97 -4.93
CA GLN A 76 3.83 22.04 -6.18
C GLN A 76 4.39 20.67 -6.57
N LYS A 77 4.45 20.39 -7.86
CA LYS A 77 5.12 19.19 -8.38
C LYS A 77 6.60 19.23 -7.99
N MET A 78 7.09 18.16 -7.42
CA MET A 78 8.50 18.03 -7.06
C MET A 78 9.37 17.93 -8.31
N SER A 79 10.48 18.66 -8.31
CA SER A 79 11.50 18.55 -9.34
C SER A 79 12.89 18.88 -8.78
N LYS A 80 13.92 18.22 -9.30
CA LYS A 80 15.31 18.50 -8.92
C LYS A 80 15.71 19.96 -9.18
N SER A 81 15.22 20.53 -10.27
CA SER A 81 15.51 21.93 -10.65
C SER A 81 14.91 22.96 -9.70
N LYS A 82 13.82 22.62 -9.00
CA LYS A 82 13.18 23.49 -8.00
C LYS A 82 13.74 23.28 -6.59
N GLY A 83 14.54 22.25 -6.37
CA GLY A 83 15.08 21.92 -5.05
C GLY A 83 14.05 21.51 -4.00
N ASN A 84 12.82 21.16 -4.42
CA ASN A 84 11.72 20.76 -3.54
C ASN A 84 11.48 19.24 -3.53
N THR A 85 12.46 18.46 -3.95
CA THR A 85 12.40 16.99 -3.88
C THR A 85 12.68 16.52 -2.48
N ILE A 86 11.87 15.59 -1.99
CA ILE A 86 12.08 14.90 -0.72
C ILE A 86 12.85 13.62 -1.00
N ASP A 87 14.00 13.46 -0.35
CA ASP A 87 14.77 12.22 -0.38
C ASP A 87 14.18 11.25 0.66
N PRO A 88 13.66 10.09 0.24
CA PRO A 88 13.12 9.09 1.16
C PRO A 88 14.14 8.63 2.21
N VAL A 89 15.43 8.57 1.88
CA VAL A 89 16.48 8.15 2.82
C VAL A 89 16.60 9.14 3.98
N GLN A 90 16.58 10.44 3.69
CA GLN A 90 16.62 11.47 4.74
C GLN A 90 15.38 11.40 5.66
N ILE A 91 14.22 11.09 5.12
CA ILE A 91 13.00 10.89 5.92
C ILE A 91 13.13 9.65 6.80
N ILE A 92 13.67 8.55 6.27
CA ILE A 92 13.91 7.32 7.02
C ILE A 92 14.90 7.58 8.17
N ASP A 93 15.97 8.28 7.92
CA ASP A 93 16.99 8.61 8.94
C ASP A 93 16.39 9.49 10.05
N LYS A 94 15.51 10.42 9.70
CA LYS A 94 14.91 11.37 10.66
C LYS A 94 13.72 10.77 11.43
N TYR A 95 12.84 10.03 10.78
CA TYR A 95 11.55 9.60 11.35
C TYR A 95 11.39 8.08 11.45
N GLY A 96 12.21 7.31 10.76
CA GLY A 96 12.10 5.86 10.66
C GLY A 96 11.34 5.40 9.43
N CYS A 97 11.64 4.18 8.99
CA CYS A 97 11.03 3.57 7.80
C CYS A 97 9.52 3.36 7.97
N ASP A 98 9.08 2.92 9.15
CA ASP A 98 7.67 2.68 9.44
C ASP A 98 6.85 3.98 9.38
N ALA A 99 7.41 5.09 9.88
CA ALA A 99 6.80 6.40 9.79
C ALA A 99 6.58 6.84 8.34
N LEU A 100 7.60 6.69 7.48
CA LEU A 100 7.49 7.00 6.06
C LEU A 100 6.39 6.15 5.40
N ARG A 101 6.45 4.83 5.57
CA ARG A 101 5.52 3.89 4.94
C ARG A 101 4.08 4.11 5.39
N PHE A 102 3.87 4.26 6.70
CA PHE A 102 2.54 4.53 7.26
C PHE A 102 1.98 5.86 6.75
N THR A 103 2.79 6.93 6.77
CA THR A 103 2.36 8.24 6.28
C THR A 103 1.96 8.19 4.81
N MET A 104 2.79 7.60 3.96
CA MET A 104 2.48 7.47 2.53
C MET A 104 1.20 6.69 2.30
N THR A 105 1.01 5.59 3.02
CA THR A 105 -0.19 4.74 2.91
C THR A 105 -1.45 5.47 3.40
N SER A 106 -1.38 6.14 4.56
CA SER A 106 -2.51 6.85 5.17
C SER A 106 -2.99 8.06 4.36
N LEU A 107 -2.10 8.64 3.55
CA LEU A 107 -2.43 9.77 2.68
C LEU A 107 -2.94 9.34 1.30
N CYS A 108 -2.89 8.05 0.96
CA CYS A 108 -3.46 7.54 -0.28
C CYS A 108 -4.98 7.63 -0.24
N THR A 109 -5.55 8.52 -1.05
CA THR A 109 -6.99 8.65 -1.20
C THR A 109 -7.50 7.80 -2.37
N TYR A 110 -8.71 7.28 -2.22
CA TYR A 110 -9.42 6.64 -3.33
C TYR A 110 -9.62 7.66 -4.47
N GLY A 111 -9.25 7.26 -5.70
CA GLY A 111 -9.37 8.13 -6.88
C GLY A 111 -8.08 8.87 -7.27
N GLY A 112 -6.94 8.55 -6.66
CA GLY A 112 -5.62 9.00 -7.14
C GLY A 112 -5.34 10.50 -6.99
N GLN A 113 -5.89 11.13 -5.95
CA GLN A 113 -5.59 12.53 -5.65
C GLN A 113 -4.13 12.71 -5.23
N ASP A 114 -3.56 13.86 -5.60
CA ASP A 114 -2.18 14.19 -5.25
C ASP A 114 -1.96 14.25 -3.73
N ILE A 115 -0.83 13.72 -3.30
CA ILE A 115 -0.45 13.57 -1.90
C ILE A 115 0.46 14.73 -1.51
N LYS A 116 -0.02 15.61 -0.65
CA LYS A 116 0.82 16.64 -0.03
C LYS A 116 1.51 16.08 1.20
N VAL A 117 2.83 16.14 1.23
CA VAL A 117 3.64 15.67 2.36
C VAL A 117 4.28 16.85 3.09
N SER A 118 4.36 16.71 4.42
CA SER A 118 5.04 17.66 5.30
C SER A 118 5.76 16.91 6.42
N ASP A 119 6.68 17.58 7.07
CA ASP A 119 7.40 17.06 8.25
C ASP A 119 6.41 16.62 9.35
N GLU A 120 5.35 17.39 9.60
CA GLU A 120 4.32 17.06 10.58
C GLU A 120 3.61 15.75 10.29
N ARG A 121 3.40 15.41 9.00
CA ARG A 121 2.78 14.14 8.60
C ARG A 121 3.67 12.95 8.91
N PHE A 122 4.97 13.08 8.69
CA PHE A 122 5.93 12.03 9.04
C PHE A 122 6.07 11.88 10.56
N GLU A 123 6.04 12.98 11.29
CA GLU A 123 6.03 12.95 12.74
C GLU A 123 4.79 12.25 13.31
N TYR A 124 3.62 12.52 12.74
CA TYR A 124 2.39 11.80 13.08
C TYR A 124 2.55 10.29 12.87
N GLY A 125 3.08 9.86 11.71
CA GLY A 125 3.33 8.45 11.41
C GLY A 125 4.30 7.80 12.42
N ARG A 126 5.38 8.49 12.79
CA ARG A 126 6.31 8.05 13.83
C ARG A 126 5.63 7.88 15.18
N ASN A 127 4.83 8.86 15.58
CA ASN A 127 4.15 8.85 16.87
C ASN A 127 3.12 7.72 16.94
N PHE A 128 2.43 7.44 15.83
CA PHE A 128 1.51 6.31 15.73
C PHE A 128 2.25 4.96 15.87
N ALA A 129 3.37 4.77 15.16
CA ALA A 129 4.19 3.56 15.29
C ALA A 129 4.68 3.37 16.73
N ASN A 130 5.15 4.43 17.38
CA ASN A 130 5.58 4.43 18.79
C ASN A 130 4.42 4.09 19.74
N LYS A 131 3.21 4.58 19.48
CA LYS A 131 2.02 4.24 20.25
C LYS A 131 1.74 2.74 20.20
N LEU A 132 1.76 2.13 19.01
CA LEU A 132 1.57 0.70 18.84
C LEU A 132 2.65 -0.11 19.55
N TRP A 133 3.91 0.29 19.40
CA TRP A 133 5.04 -0.36 20.06
C TRP A 133 4.90 -0.35 21.59
N ASN A 134 4.61 0.83 22.16
CA ASN A 134 4.48 0.98 23.59
C ASN A 134 3.26 0.24 24.16
N ALA A 135 2.13 0.28 23.47
CA ALA A 135 0.95 -0.49 23.86
C ALA A 135 1.23 -2.01 23.84
N SER A 136 1.86 -2.50 22.78
CA SER A 136 2.24 -3.91 22.67
C SER A 136 3.24 -4.31 23.76
N ARG A 137 4.24 -3.48 24.02
CA ARG A 137 5.22 -3.70 25.08
C ARG A 137 4.54 -3.77 26.46
N PHE A 138 3.61 -2.86 26.74
CA PHE A 138 2.86 -2.87 27.99
C PHE A 138 2.06 -4.18 28.16
N VAL A 139 1.38 -4.64 27.12
CA VAL A 139 0.66 -5.91 27.15
C VAL A 139 1.62 -7.06 27.42
N LEU A 140 2.73 -7.17 26.68
CA LEU A 140 3.71 -8.23 26.83
C LEU A 140 4.31 -8.30 28.24
N MET A 141 4.60 -7.17 28.86
CA MET A 141 5.11 -7.09 30.22
C MET A 141 4.12 -7.62 31.29
N ASN A 142 2.83 -7.64 30.96
CA ASN A 142 1.77 -8.12 31.87
C ASN A 142 1.32 -9.57 31.55
N LEU A 143 1.97 -10.23 30.59
CA LEU A 143 1.63 -11.63 30.24
C LEU A 143 2.47 -12.67 30.98
N ASP A 144 3.49 -12.28 31.75
CA ASP A 144 4.30 -13.21 32.53
C ASP A 144 3.44 -13.98 33.53
N GLY A 145 3.49 -15.33 33.45
CA GLY A 145 2.70 -16.22 34.32
C GLY A 145 1.22 -16.35 33.88
N VAL A 146 0.81 -15.78 32.78
CA VAL A 146 -0.55 -15.96 32.24
C VAL A 146 -0.59 -17.25 31.42
N ASP A 147 -1.43 -18.18 31.79
CA ASP A 147 -1.71 -19.37 31.00
C ASP A 147 -2.48 -19.01 29.73
N ASN A 148 -2.03 -19.50 28.59
CA ASN A 148 -2.73 -19.32 27.32
C ASN A 148 -3.96 -20.26 27.26
N LYS A 149 -4.97 -19.95 28.04
CA LYS A 149 -6.25 -20.67 28.07
C LYS A 149 -7.27 -20.02 27.15
N PRO A 150 -8.20 -20.83 26.59
CA PRO A 150 -9.33 -20.23 25.85
C PRO A 150 -10.12 -19.25 26.71
N ILE A 151 -10.57 -18.18 26.10
CA ILE A 151 -11.38 -17.15 26.78
C ILE A 151 -12.72 -17.77 27.20
N ASP A 152 -12.98 -17.73 28.51
CA ASP A 152 -14.30 -18.11 29.07
C ASP A 152 -15.29 -16.95 28.82
N ARG A 153 -16.14 -17.13 27.82
CA ARG A 153 -17.08 -16.07 27.39
C ARG A 153 -18.13 -15.71 28.44
N GLU A 154 -18.42 -16.60 29.40
CA GLU A 154 -19.40 -16.35 30.44
C GLU A 154 -18.84 -15.40 31.51
N LYS A 155 -17.54 -15.39 31.69
CA LYS A 155 -16.86 -14.50 32.67
C LYS A 155 -16.51 -13.12 32.12
N LEU A 156 -16.78 -12.86 30.84
CA LEU A 156 -16.49 -11.55 30.24
C LEU A 156 -17.37 -10.45 30.82
N THR A 157 -16.71 -9.37 31.25
CA THR A 157 -17.39 -8.14 31.65
C THR A 157 -18.01 -7.43 30.43
N LEU A 158 -18.80 -6.39 30.68
CA LEU A 158 -19.35 -5.56 29.60
C LEU A 158 -18.24 -4.90 28.76
N VAL A 159 -17.16 -4.47 29.41
CA VAL A 159 -16.02 -3.82 28.76
C VAL A 159 -15.27 -4.82 27.87
N ASP A 160 -15.07 -6.05 28.35
CA ASP A 160 -14.43 -7.11 27.54
C ASP A 160 -15.27 -7.45 26.30
N LYS A 161 -16.58 -7.57 26.46
CA LYS A 161 -17.50 -7.81 25.34
C LYS A 161 -17.49 -6.64 24.34
N TRP A 162 -17.44 -5.42 24.82
CA TRP A 162 -17.35 -4.22 23.99
C TRP A 162 -16.07 -4.21 23.14
N ILE A 163 -14.89 -4.42 23.77
CA ILE A 163 -13.63 -4.37 23.01
C ILE A 163 -13.52 -5.50 21.98
N LEU A 164 -14.01 -6.70 22.31
CA LEU A 164 -14.05 -7.81 21.38
C LEU A 164 -14.99 -7.52 20.19
N ASN A 165 -16.12 -6.87 20.44
CA ASN A 165 -17.00 -6.44 19.37
C ASN A 165 -16.33 -5.39 18.49
N GLN A 166 -15.66 -4.38 19.08
CA GLN A 166 -14.91 -3.37 18.32
C GLN A 166 -13.83 -4.02 17.45
N LEU A 167 -13.09 -4.98 17.99
CA LEU A 167 -12.10 -5.73 17.21
C LEU A 167 -12.73 -6.44 16.00
N ASN A 168 -13.86 -7.11 16.20
CA ASN A 168 -14.55 -7.81 15.12
C ASN A 168 -15.07 -6.85 14.04
N GLU A 169 -15.69 -5.74 14.43
CA GLU A 169 -16.19 -4.74 13.47
C GLU A 169 -15.04 -4.06 12.72
N THR A 170 -13.94 -3.72 13.41
CA THR A 170 -12.74 -3.20 12.77
C THR A 170 -12.17 -4.21 11.77
N ALA A 171 -12.04 -5.47 12.15
CA ALA A 171 -11.55 -6.53 11.26
C ALA A 171 -12.43 -6.70 10.01
N LYS A 172 -13.75 -6.64 10.14
CA LYS A 172 -14.69 -6.69 9.00
C LYS A 172 -14.47 -5.48 8.08
N THR A 173 -14.39 -4.28 8.63
CA THR A 173 -14.21 -3.04 7.88
C THR A 173 -12.88 -3.04 7.14
N VAL A 174 -11.79 -3.42 7.80
CA VAL A 174 -10.47 -3.54 7.19
C VAL A 174 -10.47 -4.54 6.03
N ASN A 175 -11.07 -5.73 6.23
CA ASN A 175 -11.18 -6.73 5.18
C ASN A 175 -12.00 -6.24 3.98
N GLN A 176 -13.05 -5.47 4.21
CA GLN A 176 -13.82 -4.85 3.13
C GLN A 176 -12.98 -3.83 2.37
N TYR A 177 -12.32 -2.90 3.07
CA TYR A 177 -11.46 -1.89 2.44
C TYR A 177 -10.30 -2.52 1.65
N MET A 178 -9.71 -3.62 2.15
CA MET A 178 -8.70 -4.37 1.41
C MET A 178 -9.24 -4.91 0.09
N LYS A 179 -10.44 -5.49 0.07
CA LYS A 179 -11.09 -5.99 -1.16
C LYS A 179 -11.39 -4.87 -2.16
N GLU A 180 -11.68 -3.67 -1.66
CA GLU A 180 -12.00 -2.48 -2.44
C GLU A 180 -10.76 -1.66 -2.83
N TYR A 181 -9.57 -2.06 -2.39
CA TYR A 181 -8.30 -1.30 -2.56
C TYR A 181 -8.32 0.11 -1.93
N ARG A 182 -9.09 0.30 -0.89
CA ARG A 182 -9.19 1.56 -0.13
C ARG A 182 -8.13 1.62 0.96
N ILE A 183 -6.86 1.58 0.55
CA ILE A 183 -5.73 1.38 1.46
C ILE A 183 -5.59 2.51 2.48
N GLY A 184 -5.83 3.76 2.07
CA GLY A 184 -5.75 4.92 2.97
C GLY A 184 -6.76 4.86 4.11
N GLU A 185 -7.98 4.43 3.83
CA GLU A 185 -9.04 4.31 4.85
C GLU A 185 -8.75 3.24 5.90
N ILE A 186 -7.95 2.21 5.54
CA ILE A 186 -7.51 1.19 6.50
C ILE A 186 -6.69 1.82 7.62
N ALA A 187 -5.80 2.76 7.28
CA ALA A 187 -4.97 3.45 8.26
C ALA A 187 -5.78 4.25 9.29
N HIS A 188 -7.01 4.61 8.97
CA HIS A 188 -7.92 5.35 9.85
C HIS A 188 -8.83 4.44 10.69
N CYS A 189 -8.75 3.11 10.53
CA CYS A 189 -9.49 2.15 11.35
C CYS A 189 -8.80 1.87 12.70
N PHE A 190 -7.56 2.31 12.86
CA PHE A 190 -6.72 2.11 14.04
C PHE A 190 -6.43 3.44 14.73
#